data_8c6fd48ad134951d3143742716c8c8fe
#
_entry.id   8c6fd48ad134951d3143742716c8c8fe
#
_cell.length_a   1.000
_cell.length_b   1.000
_cell.length_c   1.000
_cell.angle_alpha   90.00
_cell.angle_beta   90.00
_cell.angle_gamma   90.00
#
_symmetry.space_group_name_H-M   'P 1'
#
loop_
_entity.id
_entity.type
_entity.pdbx_description
1 polymer ?
#
loop_
_entity_poly.entity_id
_entity_poly.type
_entity_poly.pdbx_seq_one_letter_code
_entity_poly.pdbx_strand_id
1 'polypeptide(L)'
;MVVTRTFYTIIVILVAAMLVSSTFAAFYAFQYDRAQSSADTYLSELRGVQPTQITNILLDFGNGTLVWLNDTQVPTGSNAYVATVVATHGTVNATWYPPPYSEHLVTGIDNVQNSQQHSWFIWTHNGTSSWQVPQVGADDLAASNGSIFAWTYCEYDPTTFTPSCIP
;
A
#
# COMPACT_ATOMS: atom_id res chain seq x y z
N MET A 1 12.87 -15.23 58.74
CA MET A 1 14.07 -15.20 57.91
C MET A 1 13.95 -15.94 56.57
N VAL A 2 12.99 -16.83 56.38
CA VAL A 2 12.74 -17.59 55.13
C VAL A 2 12.02 -16.73 54.06
N VAL A 3 11.05 -15.91 54.46
CA VAL A 3 10.23 -15.09 53.53
C VAL A 3 11.08 -14.08 52.75
N THR A 4 12.09 -13.50 53.34
CA THR A 4 12.98 -12.52 52.69
C THR A 4 13.85 -13.14 51.60
N ARG A 5 14.31 -14.36 51.76
CA ARG A 5 15.10 -15.08 50.75
C ARG A 5 14.28 -15.42 49.52
N THR A 6 13.03 -15.89 49.70
CA THR A 6 12.12 -16.21 48.60
C THR A 6 11.76 -14.96 47.79
N PHE A 7 11.55 -13.83 48.45
CA PHE A 7 11.25 -12.56 47.79
C PHE A 7 12.40 -12.07 46.88
N TYR A 8 13.64 -12.11 47.38
CA TYR A 8 14.84 -11.77 46.59
C TYR A 8 15.03 -12.71 45.41
N THR A 9 14.78 -14.01 45.56
CA THR A 9 14.86 -14.97 44.46
C THR A 9 13.86 -14.67 43.34
N ILE A 10 12.61 -14.32 43.71
CA ILE A 10 11.58 -13.95 42.72
C ILE A 10 11.98 -12.68 41.94
N ILE A 11 12.48 -11.65 42.64
CA ILE A 11 12.96 -10.42 42.00
C ILE A 11 14.11 -10.70 41.03
N VAL A 12 15.06 -11.50 41.39
CA VAL A 12 16.20 -11.86 40.52
C VAL A 12 15.71 -12.59 39.24
N ILE A 13 14.77 -13.53 39.40
CA ILE A 13 14.20 -14.26 38.28
C ILE A 13 13.43 -13.29 37.33
N LEU A 14 12.63 -12.36 37.87
CA LEU A 14 11.92 -11.39 37.10
C LEU A 14 12.84 -10.42 36.32
N VAL A 15 13.91 -9.95 37.00
CA VAL A 15 14.92 -9.09 36.36
C VAL A 15 15.64 -9.85 35.25
N ALA A 16 16.03 -11.09 35.47
CA ALA A 16 16.67 -11.93 34.47
C ALA A 16 15.72 -12.17 33.25
N ALA A 17 14.46 -12.45 33.52
CA ALA A 17 13.45 -12.63 32.46
C ALA A 17 13.25 -11.35 31.62
N MET A 18 13.22 -10.16 32.26
CA MET A 18 13.14 -8.87 31.56
C MET A 18 14.37 -8.61 30.68
N LEU A 19 15.56 -8.90 31.19
CA LEU A 19 16.82 -8.74 30.42
C LEU A 19 16.83 -9.66 29.18
N VAL A 20 16.45 -10.92 29.36
CA VAL A 20 16.36 -11.87 28.24
C VAL A 20 15.33 -11.40 27.21
N SER A 21 14.13 -10.97 27.64
CA SER A 21 13.09 -10.50 26.73
C SER A 21 13.53 -9.24 25.97
N SER A 22 14.21 -8.30 26.62
CA SER A 22 14.69 -7.07 25.96
C SER A 22 15.81 -7.35 24.96
N THR A 23 16.69 -8.29 25.22
CA THR A 23 17.73 -8.71 24.26
C THR A 23 17.13 -9.40 23.05
N PHE A 24 16.11 -10.26 23.22
CA PHE A 24 15.38 -10.85 22.10
C PHE A 24 14.66 -9.80 21.28
N ALA A 25 13.96 -8.86 21.91
CA ALA A 25 13.27 -7.78 21.20
C ALA A 25 14.25 -6.92 20.38
N ALA A 26 15.38 -6.54 20.95
CA ALA A 26 16.43 -5.80 20.26
C ALA A 26 17.03 -6.59 19.08
N PHE A 27 17.27 -7.90 19.28
CA PHE A 27 17.77 -8.77 18.21
C PHE A 27 16.78 -8.88 17.05
N TYR A 28 15.48 -9.07 17.33
CA TYR A 28 14.45 -9.14 16.28
C TYR A 28 14.28 -7.80 15.57
N ALA A 29 14.31 -6.67 16.28
CA ALA A 29 14.26 -5.35 15.67
C ALA A 29 15.46 -5.14 14.72
N PHE A 30 16.66 -5.49 15.14
CA PHE A 30 17.86 -5.40 14.31
C PHE A 30 17.81 -6.30 13.06
N GLN A 31 17.31 -7.54 13.20
CA GLN A 31 17.12 -8.44 12.06
C GLN A 31 16.07 -7.93 11.08
N TYR A 32 14.99 -7.35 11.60
CA TYR A 32 13.93 -6.74 10.79
C TYR A 32 14.46 -5.55 9.98
N ASP A 33 15.14 -4.60 10.64
CA ASP A 33 15.75 -3.44 9.98
C ASP A 33 16.77 -3.87 8.90
N ARG A 34 17.55 -4.89 9.18
CA ARG A 34 18.54 -5.41 8.22
C ARG A 34 17.87 -6.07 7.01
N ALA A 35 16.80 -6.83 7.23
CA ALA A 35 16.03 -7.44 6.16
C ALA A 35 15.36 -6.39 5.28
N GLN A 36 14.79 -5.34 5.88
CA GLN A 36 14.15 -4.23 5.18
C GLN A 36 15.18 -3.41 4.38
N SER A 37 16.31 -3.05 4.98
CA SER A 37 17.40 -2.36 4.28
C SER A 37 17.96 -3.17 3.10
N SER A 38 18.06 -4.48 3.24
CA SER A 38 18.50 -5.36 2.14
C SER A 38 17.46 -5.38 1.01
N ALA A 39 16.18 -5.48 1.35
CA ALA A 39 15.09 -5.45 0.36
C ALA A 39 15.09 -4.12 -0.41
N ASP A 40 15.24 -2.98 0.28
CA ASP A 40 15.31 -1.66 -0.35
C ASP A 40 16.54 -1.51 -1.27
N THR A 41 17.66 -2.08 -0.87
CA THR A 41 18.88 -2.09 -1.70
C THR A 41 18.66 -2.90 -2.98
N TYR A 42 18.12 -4.12 -2.88
CA TYR A 42 17.79 -4.94 -4.05
C TYR A 42 16.77 -4.28 -4.96
N LEU A 43 15.75 -3.63 -4.40
CA LEU A 43 14.76 -2.88 -5.18
C LEU A 43 15.38 -1.68 -5.89
N SER A 44 16.32 -0.98 -5.26
CA SER A 44 17.03 0.15 -5.88
C SER A 44 17.97 -0.31 -6.99
N GLU A 45 18.65 -1.44 -6.81
CA GLU A 45 19.51 -2.05 -7.85
C GLU A 45 18.66 -2.53 -9.04
N LEU A 46 17.52 -3.19 -8.80
CA LEU A 46 16.63 -3.61 -9.87
C LEU A 46 16.03 -2.43 -10.64
N ARG A 47 15.69 -1.33 -9.96
CA ARG A 47 15.21 -0.09 -10.61
C ARG A 47 16.28 0.54 -11.49
N GLY A 48 17.55 0.43 -11.12
CA GLY A 48 18.68 0.94 -11.93
C GLY A 48 18.96 0.14 -13.20
N VAL A 49 18.46 -1.10 -13.31
CA VAL A 49 18.74 -2.02 -14.44
C VAL A 49 17.53 -2.18 -15.37
N GLN A 50 16.30 -1.97 -14.89
CA GLN A 50 15.12 -2.09 -15.74
C GLN A 50 14.73 -0.75 -16.36
N PRO A 51 14.37 -0.74 -17.66
CA PRO A 51 13.79 0.45 -18.26
C PRO A 51 12.54 0.86 -17.47
N THR A 52 12.43 2.13 -17.15
CA THR A 52 11.30 2.70 -16.43
C THR A 52 10.42 3.52 -17.36
N GLN A 53 9.19 3.69 -16.96
CA GLN A 53 8.21 4.58 -17.59
C GLN A 53 7.63 5.51 -16.53
N ILE A 54 7.11 6.65 -16.96
CA ILE A 54 6.55 7.67 -16.08
C ILE A 54 5.03 7.59 -16.11
N THR A 55 4.41 7.58 -14.93
CA THR A 55 2.97 7.64 -14.75
C THR A 55 2.60 8.75 -13.78
N ASN A 56 1.36 9.26 -13.88
CA ASN A 56 0.81 10.25 -12.97
C ASN A 56 -0.42 9.67 -12.28
N ILE A 57 -0.53 9.88 -10.99
CA ILE A 57 -1.65 9.34 -10.20
C ILE A 57 -2.28 10.47 -9.40
N LEU A 58 -3.59 10.59 -9.52
CA LEU A 58 -4.42 11.46 -8.70
C LEU A 58 -5.08 10.64 -7.59
N LEU A 59 -4.99 11.10 -6.36
CA LEU A 59 -5.78 10.61 -5.25
C LEU A 59 -6.81 11.67 -4.87
N ASP A 60 -8.08 11.33 -4.97
CA ASP A 60 -9.20 12.15 -4.52
C ASP A 60 -9.84 11.47 -3.29
N PHE A 61 -9.69 12.08 -2.14
CA PHE A 61 -10.17 11.54 -0.88
C PHE A 61 -11.66 11.78 -0.61
N GLY A 62 -12.41 12.37 -1.56
CA GLY A 62 -13.84 12.61 -1.46
C GLY A 62 -14.23 13.69 -0.44
N ASN A 63 -13.27 14.31 0.21
CA ASN A 63 -13.45 15.39 1.20
C ASN A 63 -12.95 16.75 0.69
N GLY A 64 -12.68 16.86 -0.62
CA GLY A 64 -12.08 18.02 -1.26
C GLY A 64 -10.55 18.02 -1.25
N THR A 65 -9.91 17.00 -0.68
CA THR A 65 -8.45 16.84 -0.74
C THR A 65 -8.07 16.08 -2.01
N LEU A 66 -7.26 16.72 -2.85
CA LEU A 66 -6.69 16.15 -4.07
C LEU A 66 -5.18 16.09 -3.93
N VAL A 67 -4.59 14.93 -4.17
CA VAL A 67 -3.14 14.73 -4.14
C VAL A 67 -2.66 14.18 -5.47
N TRP A 68 -1.80 14.94 -6.16
CA TRP A 68 -1.15 14.49 -7.37
C TRP A 68 0.22 13.89 -7.06
N LEU A 69 0.42 12.66 -7.48
CA LEU A 69 1.69 11.94 -7.44
C LEU A 69 2.26 11.89 -8.86
N ASN A 70 2.87 12.99 -9.25
CA ASN A 70 3.38 13.20 -10.60
C ASN A 70 4.74 12.54 -10.80
N ASP A 71 5.07 12.28 -12.06
CA ASP A 71 6.36 11.75 -12.51
C ASP A 71 6.80 10.48 -11.76
N THR A 72 5.82 9.65 -11.38
CA THR A 72 6.08 8.38 -10.73
C THR A 72 6.78 7.42 -11.69
N GLN A 73 8.01 7.07 -11.36
CA GLN A 73 8.80 6.12 -12.13
C GLN A 73 8.44 4.69 -11.74
N VAL A 74 7.97 3.91 -12.70
CA VAL A 74 7.62 2.50 -12.52
C VAL A 74 8.37 1.64 -13.55
N PRO A 75 8.65 0.37 -13.25
CA PRO A 75 9.23 -0.55 -14.24
C PRO A 75 8.35 -0.65 -15.49
N THR A 76 8.96 -0.73 -16.65
CA THR A 76 8.23 -0.98 -17.91
C THR A 76 7.46 -2.30 -17.82
N GLY A 77 6.20 -2.30 -18.26
CA GLY A 77 5.31 -3.44 -18.12
C GLY A 77 4.53 -3.49 -16.79
N SER A 78 4.69 -2.48 -15.93
CA SER A 78 3.83 -2.33 -14.75
C SER A 78 2.37 -2.08 -15.14
N ASN A 79 1.47 -2.39 -14.23
CA ASN A 79 0.04 -2.06 -14.31
C ASN A 79 -0.31 -0.89 -13.36
N ALA A 80 -1.57 -0.46 -13.38
CA ALA A 80 -2.03 0.65 -12.56
C ALA A 80 -1.96 0.35 -11.06
N TYR A 81 -2.17 -0.91 -10.63
CA TYR A 81 -2.01 -1.32 -9.24
C TYR A 81 -0.57 -1.13 -8.77
N VAL A 82 0.40 -1.67 -9.51
CA VAL A 82 1.83 -1.51 -9.20
C VAL A 82 2.24 -0.05 -9.21
N ALA A 83 1.76 0.72 -10.20
CA ALA A 83 2.03 2.15 -10.28
C ALA A 83 1.53 2.89 -9.02
N THR A 84 0.34 2.53 -8.53
CA THR A 84 -0.25 3.11 -7.31
C THR A 84 0.58 2.74 -6.07
N VAL A 85 0.97 1.47 -5.92
CA VAL A 85 1.82 1.02 -4.81
C VAL A 85 3.15 1.78 -4.78
N VAL A 86 3.78 1.98 -5.94
CA VAL A 86 5.05 2.73 -6.04
C VAL A 86 4.83 4.21 -5.70
N ALA A 87 3.80 4.84 -6.26
CA ALA A 87 3.51 6.26 -6.05
C ALA A 87 3.20 6.59 -4.58
N THR A 88 2.49 5.71 -3.91
CA THR A 88 2.09 5.87 -2.50
C THR A 88 3.11 5.33 -1.50
N HIS A 89 4.29 4.91 -1.97
CA HIS A 89 5.31 4.27 -1.14
C HIS A 89 4.80 3.08 -0.32
N GLY A 90 3.86 2.32 -0.89
CA GLY A 90 3.32 1.11 -0.29
C GLY A 90 2.18 1.32 0.71
N THR A 91 1.61 2.52 0.81
CA THR A 91 0.47 2.79 1.71
C THR A 91 -0.88 2.33 1.13
N VAL A 92 -0.86 1.35 0.23
CA VAL A 92 -2.06 0.72 -0.35
C VAL A 92 -2.39 -0.55 0.39
N ASN A 93 -3.63 -0.65 0.87
CA ASN A 93 -4.20 -1.90 1.37
C ASN A 93 -5.04 -2.54 0.27
N ALA A 94 -4.83 -3.80 0.01
CA ALA A 94 -5.58 -4.54 -1.00
C ALA A 94 -5.80 -5.99 -0.61
N THR A 95 -6.87 -6.58 -1.12
CA THR A 95 -7.18 -7.99 -0.97
C THR A 95 -7.00 -8.67 -2.32
N TRP A 96 -6.16 -9.70 -2.36
CA TRP A 96 -6.00 -10.54 -3.56
C TRP A 96 -7.17 -11.48 -3.73
N TYR A 97 -7.77 -11.50 -4.91
CA TYR A 97 -8.76 -12.48 -5.32
C TYR A 97 -8.15 -13.48 -6.31
N PRO A 98 -8.13 -14.77 -5.97
CA PRO A 98 -7.57 -15.80 -6.87
C PRO A 98 -8.44 -15.99 -8.12
N PRO A 99 -7.97 -16.79 -9.10
CA PRO A 99 -8.77 -17.12 -10.27
C PRO A 99 -10.22 -17.50 -9.93
N PRO A 100 -11.22 -17.07 -10.73
CA PRO A 100 -11.06 -16.52 -12.08
C PRO A 100 -10.72 -15.02 -12.17
N TYR A 101 -10.72 -14.29 -11.06
CA TYR A 101 -10.49 -12.84 -11.08
C TYR A 101 -9.02 -12.49 -11.27
N SER A 102 -8.13 -13.10 -10.47
CA SER A 102 -6.68 -12.81 -10.46
C SER A 102 -6.34 -11.33 -10.30
N GLU A 103 -7.04 -10.63 -9.41
CA GLU A 103 -6.99 -9.19 -9.23
C GLU A 103 -6.87 -8.78 -7.77
N HIS A 104 -6.29 -7.60 -7.54
CA HIS A 104 -6.30 -6.91 -6.25
C HIS A 104 -7.49 -5.97 -6.15
N LEU A 105 -8.34 -6.19 -5.17
CA LEU A 105 -9.30 -5.18 -4.74
C LEU A 105 -8.63 -4.23 -3.76
N VAL A 106 -8.46 -2.98 -4.15
CA VAL A 106 -7.93 -1.94 -3.26
C VAL A 106 -8.97 -1.63 -2.18
N THR A 107 -8.59 -1.82 -0.94
CA THR A 107 -9.45 -1.62 0.23
C THR A 107 -9.08 -0.38 1.03
N GLY A 108 -7.94 0.24 0.75
CA GLY A 108 -7.51 1.48 1.39
C GLY A 108 -6.29 2.10 0.74
N ILE A 109 -6.19 3.42 0.80
CA ILE A 109 -5.02 4.21 0.39
C ILE A 109 -4.77 5.27 1.46
N ASP A 110 -3.52 5.47 1.88
CA ASP A 110 -3.10 6.49 2.86
C ASP A 110 -3.98 6.51 4.12
N ASN A 111 -4.22 5.33 4.71
CA ASN A 111 -5.05 5.12 5.91
C ASN A 111 -6.57 5.40 5.74
N VAL A 112 -7.04 5.77 4.55
CA VAL A 112 -8.48 5.85 4.25
C VAL A 112 -8.96 4.51 3.74
N GLN A 113 -9.75 3.81 4.55
CA GLN A 113 -10.25 2.46 4.28
C GLN A 113 -11.65 2.51 3.68
N ASN A 114 -11.96 1.51 2.84
CA ASN A 114 -13.33 1.30 2.37
C ASN A 114 -14.29 1.14 3.56
N SER A 115 -15.51 1.60 3.38
CA SER A 115 -16.60 1.48 4.34
C SER A 115 -17.81 0.80 3.70
N GLN A 116 -18.92 0.70 4.41
CA GLN A 116 -20.16 0.14 3.86
C GLN A 116 -20.76 0.99 2.73
N GLN A 117 -20.43 2.26 2.67
CA GLN A 117 -21.03 3.21 1.72
C GLN A 117 -20.02 3.87 0.80
N HIS A 118 -18.73 3.82 1.12
CA HIS A 118 -17.67 4.45 0.34
C HIS A 118 -16.61 3.43 -0.02
N SER A 119 -16.09 3.53 -1.25
CA SER A 119 -15.01 2.69 -1.75
C SER A 119 -14.04 3.48 -2.62
N TRP A 120 -12.86 2.94 -2.80
CA TRP A 120 -11.88 3.44 -3.75
C TRP A 120 -12.22 2.91 -5.14
N PHE A 121 -12.35 3.83 -6.13
CA PHE A 121 -12.57 3.53 -7.54
C PHE A 121 -11.42 4.02 -8.38
N ILE A 122 -10.96 3.18 -9.30
CA ILE A 122 -9.94 3.55 -10.27
C ILE A 122 -10.56 4.18 -11.51
N TRP A 123 -9.86 5.16 -12.08
CA TRP A 123 -10.20 5.87 -13.29
C TRP A 123 -9.00 5.99 -14.21
N THR A 124 -9.27 6.03 -15.50
CA THR A 124 -8.27 6.31 -16.53
C THR A 124 -8.59 7.61 -17.24
N HIS A 125 -7.56 8.35 -17.63
CA HIS A 125 -7.70 9.56 -18.43
C HIS A 125 -7.28 9.28 -19.86
N ASN A 126 -8.18 9.51 -20.82
CA ASN A 126 -7.95 9.17 -22.24
C ASN A 126 -7.29 10.29 -23.07
N GLY A 127 -6.72 11.30 -22.43
CA GLY A 127 -6.06 12.43 -23.11
C GLY A 127 -7.00 13.48 -23.72
N THR A 128 -8.31 13.22 -23.75
CA THR A 128 -9.32 14.14 -24.31
C THR A 128 -10.18 14.83 -23.26
N SER A 129 -9.65 15.00 -22.04
CA SER A 129 -10.29 15.69 -20.91
C SER A 129 -11.45 14.94 -20.26
N SER A 130 -11.55 13.63 -20.42
CA SER A 130 -12.57 12.83 -19.74
C SER A 130 -11.97 11.68 -18.94
N TRP A 131 -12.44 11.56 -17.70
CA TRP A 131 -12.21 10.41 -16.85
C TRP A 131 -13.18 9.29 -17.21
N GLN A 132 -12.70 8.07 -17.22
CA GLN A 132 -13.51 6.88 -17.51
C GLN A 132 -13.25 5.81 -16.47
N VAL A 133 -14.33 5.16 -16.02
CA VAL A 133 -14.21 3.93 -15.23
C VAL A 133 -13.79 2.82 -16.20
N PRO A 134 -12.64 2.18 -15.98
CA PRO A 134 -12.21 1.07 -16.83
C PRO A 134 -13.14 -0.14 -16.65
N GLN A 135 -13.18 -0.98 -17.68
CA GLN A 135 -13.96 -2.22 -17.65
C GLN A 135 -13.18 -3.41 -17.03
N VAL A 136 -11.97 -3.15 -16.60
CA VAL A 136 -11.04 -4.13 -15.99
C VAL A 136 -10.47 -3.56 -14.70
N GLY A 137 -9.98 -4.42 -13.83
CA GLY A 137 -9.35 -4.01 -12.58
C GLY A 137 -7.98 -3.36 -12.79
N ALA A 138 -7.43 -2.82 -11.71
CA ALA A 138 -6.16 -2.10 -11.74
C ALA A 138 -4.96 -2.99 -12.15
N ASP A 139 -5.05 -4.30 -11.94
CA ASP A 139 -4.02 -5.26 -12.34
C ASP A 139 -3.95 -5.46 -13.87
N ASP A 140 -5.08 -5.35 -14.55
CA ASP A 140 -5.17 -5.51 -16.01
C ASP A 140 -5.03 -4.20 -16.78
N LEU A 141 -4.94 -3.07 -16.07
CA LEU A 141 -4.69 -1.76 -16.67
C LEU A 141 -3.20 -1.54 -16.88
N ALA A 142 -2.72 -1.72 -18.10
CA ALA A 142 -1.31 -1.46 -18.41
C ALA A 142 -0.94 0.00 -18.15
N ALA A 143 0.11 0.21 -17.38
CA ALA A 143 0.75 1.51 -17.28
C ALA A 143 1.68 1.70 -18.49
N SER A 144 1.62 2.86 -19.10
CA SER A 144 2.49 3.28 -20.21
C SER A 144 3.10 4.63 -19.88
N ASN A 145 4.11 5.03 -20.64
CA ASN A 145 4.72 6.33 -20.43
C ASN A 145 3.70 7.46 -20.66
N GLY A 146 3.48 8.28 -19.65
CA GLY A 146 2.48 9.35 -19.66
C GLY A 146 1.07 8.92 -19.28
N SER A 147 0.84 7.66 -18.88
CA SER A 147 -0.45 7.23 -18.34
C SER A 147 -0.87 8.07 -17.14
N ILE A 148 -2.17 8.37 -17.08
CA ILE A 148 -2.77 9.09 -15.97
C ILE A 148 -3.89 8.23 -15.38
N PHE A 149 -3.77 7.90 -14.10
CA PHE A 149 -4.77 7.19 -13.33
C PHE A 149 -5.30 8.09 -12.22
N ALA A 150 -6.54 7.87 -11.80
CA ALA A 150 -7.04 8.47 -10.56
C ALA A 150 -7.67 7.40 -9.68
N TRP A 151 -7.56 7.61 -8.39
CA TRP A 151 -8.32 6.89 -7.38
C TRP A 151 -9.21 7.88 -6.66
N THR A 152 -10.52 7.61 -6.64
CA THR A 152 -11.50 8.43 -5.92
C THR A 152 -12.12 7.61 -4.79
N TYR A 153 -12.19 8.19 -3.63
CA TYR A 153 -12.90 7.64 -2.48
C TYR A 153 -14.29 8.28 -2.40
N CYS A 154 -15.33 7.55 -2.80
CA CYS A 154 -16.69 8.09 -2.83
C CYS A 154 -17.76 7.05 -2.57
N GLU A 155 -18.97 7.53 -2.36
CA GLU A 155 -20.16 6.69 -2.29
C GLU A 155 -20.38 5.94 -3.61
N TYR A 156 -21.03 4.81 -3.52
CA TYR A 156 -21.39 3.99 -4.67
C TYR A 156 -22.75 3.34 -4.48
N ASP A 157 -23.40 3.02 -5.59
CA ASP A 157 -24.61 2.20 -5.59
C ASP A 157 -24.22 0.74 -5.31
N PRO A 158 -24.66 0.14 -4.20
CA PRO A 158 -24.29 -1.23 -3.84
C PRO A 158 -24.89 -2.30 -4.78
N THR A 159 -25.89 -1.92 -5.60
CA THR A 159 -26.51 -2.84 -6.56
C THR A 159 -25.74 -2.93 -7.87
N THR A 160 -25.24 -1.79 -8.35
CA THR A 160 -24.56 -1.66 -9.65
C THR A 160 -23.05 -1.47 -9.51
N PHE A 161 -22.54 -1.24 -8.30
CA PHE A 161 -21.16 -0.86 -8.02
C PHE A 161 -20.69 0.38 -8.80
N THR A 162 -21.62 1.29 -9.10
CA THR A 162 -21.32 2.52 -9.84
C THR A 162 -20.93 3.62 -8.86
N PRO A 163 -19.74 4.26 -9.03
CA PRO A 163 -19.34 5.39 -8.19
C PRO A 163 -20.21 6.61 -8.44
N SER A 164 -20.49 7.38 -7.39
CA SER A 164 -21.27 8.63 -7.45
C SER A 164 -20.44 9.86 -7.77
N CYS A 165 -19.13 9.73 -7.87
CA CYS A 165 -18.19 10.82 -8.11
C CYS A 165 -17.43 10.62 -9.43
N ILE A 166 -16.76 11.68 -9.88
CA ILE A 166 -15.77 11.68 -10.98
C ILE A 166 -14.59 12.53 -10.49
N PRO A 167 -13.32 12.13 -10.76
CA PRO A 167 -12.14 12.90 -10.35
C PRO A 167 -12.13 14.33 -10.87
#